data_241a421b6e6d95019748fa8d1b7222cd
#
_entry.id   241a421b6e6d95019748fa8d1b7222cd
#
_cell.length_a   1.000
_cell.length_b   1.000
_cell.length_c   1.000
_cell.angle_alpha   90.00
_cell.angle_beta   90.00
_cell.angle_gamma   90.00
#
_symmetry.space_group_name_H-M   'P 1'
#
loop_
_entity.id
_entity.type
_entity.pdbx_description
1 polymer ?
#
loop_
_entity_poly.entity_id
_entity_poly.type
_entity_poly.pdbx_seq_one_letter_code
_entity_poly.pdbx_strand_id
1 'polypeptide(L)'
;MDKAEHWFAVSLAGASFPFIRPAVLGWIILMSLSVVQLRSQEMVSASDTLASEAARLLSEYIQVSSVTGTEREAGEYISDKCREKGLHVEIFTDSIDCYNFAASLYPLELQKPNAVFLSHIDVVSGGTDSLWTYPPFSGAVVSDTVWGRGTIDMKGAAIMYLMATSSFVGRASMEDLPFNVTLLFVSGEETYGERGAEIICDYFMPSLNAVVMLGEGGIGTAELLSDEPDKPVFFISLSEKRALWLELEVNYQASGHGAVPPSDYATRMMIHGLYDLTRREPEITFNNDNKGMLRAYGELEKGLKGFILRHPVFFRPLVASGLRKNPLMASAFTNTSTLTHLASEETAINQIPHRVKACLDCRLLPETETGRFLDNLAATLGHDEVSVRIVSETRNAPPTVPDHFYDIFTESLEEVYPGCGIVPFLFPATTDNNYFRNQGVPVYGIIPAVLDQRLMETIHTHNERLPVEALLKGTEVYRGFIDRLFMKSPEEEPLPETEAGDAPIDVSELQDIP
;
A
#
# COMPACT_ATOMS: atom_id res chain seq x y z
N MET A 1 -34.05 -4.02 -39.13
CA MET A 1 -34.38 -4.57 -40.47
C MET A 1 -33.19 -4.47 -41.34
N ASP A 2 -32.75 -5.67 -41.79
CA ASP A 2 -31.76 -5.91 -42.85
C ASP A 2 -30.33 -5.42 -42.74
N LYS A 3 -29.44 -6.33 -42.32
CA LYS A 3 -28.14 -6.68 -42.94
C LYS A 3 -27.36 -7.69 -42.10
N ALA A 4 -27.88 -8.90 -41.94
CA ALA A 4 -27.12 -10.02 -41.33
C ALA A 4 -27.54 -11.40 -41.85
N GLU A 5 -27.92 -11.48 -43.12
CA GLU A 5 -28.18 -12.76 -43.80
C GLU A 5 -27.55 -12.74 -45.20
N HIS A 6 -26.23 -12.91 -45.28
CA HIS A 6 -25.58 -13.33 -46.54
C HIS A 6 -24.11 -13.67 -46.26
N TRP A 7 -23.88 -14.81 -45.63
CA TRP A 7 -22.56 -15.53 -45.73
C TRP A 7 -22.70 -16.95 -45.15
N PHE A 8 -23.53 -17.79 -45.72
CA PHE A 8 -23.42 -19.26 -45.62
C PHE A 8 -24.15 -19.94 -46.75
N ALA A 9 -23.66 -19.76 -47.95
CA ALA A 9 -23.96 -20.61 -49.07
C ALA A 9 -22.68 -20.92 -49.85
N VAL A 10 -21.81 -21.76 -49.27
CA VAL A 10 -20.79 -22.48 -50.03
C VAL A 10 -21.24 -23.91 -50.18
N SER A 11 -21.58 -24.22 -51.44
CA SER A 11 -21.85 -25.49 -52.03
C SER A 11 -20.97 -26.63 -51.50
N LEU A 12 -21.48 -27.55 -50.72
CA LEU A 12 -20.94 -28.88 -50.48
C LEU A 12 -21.60 -29.87 -51.48
N ALA A 13 -21.15 -29.83 -52.70
CA ALA A 13 -21.38 -30.92 -53.65
C ALA A 13 -20.13 -31.79 -53.70
N GLY A 14 -20.16 -32.99 -53.16
CA GLY A 14 -19.22 -34.06 -53.44
C GLY A 14 -18.39 -34.63 -52.31
N ALA A 15 -18.96 -34.91 -51.13
CA ALA A 15 -18.38 -35.87 -50.17
C ALA A 15 -19.47 -36.64 -49.46
N SER A 16 -19.61 -37.92 -49.80
CA SER A 16 -20.48 -38.86 -49.09
C SER A 16 -19.87 -39.14 -47.67
N PHE A 17 -20.32 -38.37 -46.68
CA PHE A 17 -20.05 -38.72 -45.30
C PHE A 17 -21.00 -39.85 -44.84
N PRO A 18 -20.52 -40.89 -44.15
CA PRO A 18 -21.40 -41.90 -43.61
C PRO A 18 -22.34 -41.26 -42.58
N PHE A 19 -23.62 -41.56 -42.75
CA PHE A 19 -24.71 -41.11 -41.86
C PHE A 19 -24.33 -41.43 -40.40
N ILE A 20 -23.90 -40.44 -39.60
CA ILE A 20 -23.83 -40.56 -38.15
C ILE A 20 -25.28 -40.67 -37.67
N ARG A 21 -25.63 -41.82 -37.10
CA ARG A 21 -26.98 -42.04 -36.58
C ARG A 21 -27.34 -40.94 -35.58
N PRO A 22 -28.55 -40.36 -35.60
CA PRO A 22 -28.95 -39.29 -34.67
C PRO A 22 -28.72 -39.60 -33.19
N ALA A 23 -28.75 -40.90 -32.84
CA ALA A 23 -28.40 -41.36 -31.51
C ALA A 23 -26.95 -41.10 -31.10
N VAL A 24 -25.99 -41.20 -32.02
CA VAL A 24 -24.55 -40.96 -31.73
C VAL A 24 -24.29 -39.48 -31.56
N LEU A 25 -24.93 -38.62 -32.35
CA LEU A 25 -24.84 -37.17 -32.21
C LEU A 25 -25.43 -36.70 -30.86
N GLY A 26 -26.55 -37.30 -30.43
CA GLY A 26 -27.15 -37.07 -29.12
C GLY A 26 -26.23 -37.46 -27.95
N TRP A 27 -25.50 -38.57 -28.09
CA TRP A 27 -24.52 -39.01 -27.07
C TRP A 27 -23.30 -38.11 -27.01
N ILE A 28 -22.79 -37.61 -28.12
CA ILE A 28 -21.66 -36.66 -28.18
C ILE A 28 -22.06 -35.32 -27.55
N ILE A 29 -23.26 -34.82 -27.80
CA ILE A 29 -23.75 -33.57 -27.19
C ILE A 29 -24.00 -33.77 -25.69
N LEU A 30 -24.55 -34.89 -25.25
CA LEU A 30 -24.73 -35.22 -23.84
C LEU A 30 -23.39 -35.37 -23.09
N MET A 31 -22.39 -36.02 -23.71
CA MET A 31 -21.06 -36.13 -23.12
C MET A 31 -20.36 -34.76 -23.06
N SER A 32 -20.48 -33.91 -24.09
CA SER A 32 -19.88 -32.56 -24.05
C SER A 32 -20.54 -31.67 -23.00
N LEU A 33 -21.87 -31.72 -22.85
CA LEU A 33 -22.61 -31.03 -21.78
C LEU A 33 -22.22 -31.55 -20.39
N SER A 34 -22.03 -32.86 -20.22
CA SER A 34 -21.59 -33.45 -18.95
C SER A 34 -20.19 -33.05 -18.59
N VAL A 35 -19.26 -32.99 -19.56
CA VAL A 35 -17.88 -32.55 -19.35
C VAL A 35 -17.83 -31.05 -19.00
N VAL A 36 -18.62 -30.22 -19.65
CA VAL A 36 -18.75 -28.78 -19.32
C VAL A 36 -19.34 -28.61 -17.93
N GLN A 37 -20.36 -29.39 -17.57
CA GLN A 37 -21.00 -29.32 -16.25
C GLN A 37 -20.08 -29.84 -15.14
N LEU A 38 -19.30 -30.89 -15.38
CA LEU A 38 -18.28 -31.40 -14.46
C LEU A 38 -17.17 -30.37 -14.26
N ARG A 39 -16.65 -29.78 -15.34
CA ARG A 39 -15.64 -28.72 -15.24
C ARG A 39 -16.14 -27.49 -14.50
N SER A 40 -17.40 -27.08 -14.73
CA SER A 40 -17.96 -25.96 -13.98
C SER A 40 -18.15 -26.29 -12.49
N GLN A 41 -18.55 -27.48 -12.13
CA GLN A 41 -18.64 -27.93 -10.74
C GLN A 41 -17.28 -28.05 -10.06
N GLU A 42 -16.24 -28.55 -10.76
CA GLU A 42 -14.87 -28.58 -10.26
C GLU A 42 -14.30 -27.18 -10.08
N MET A 43 -14.56 -26.24 -10.98
CA MET A 43 -14.14 -24.84 -10.86
C MET A 43 -14.82 -24.13 -9.70
N VAL A 44 -16.14 -24.31 -9.51
CA VAL A 44 -16.89 -23.73 -8.37
C VAL A 44 -16.37 -24.31 -7.06
N SER A 45 -16.15 -25.63 -6.96
CA SER A 45 -15.59 -26.28 -5.77
C SER A 45 -14.17 -25.81 -5.46
N ALA A 46 -13.34 -25.60 -6.48
CA ALA A 46 -11.96 -25.10 -6.30
C ALA A 46 -11.97 -23.63 -5.83
N SER A 47 -12.84 -22.79 -6.38
CA SER A 47 -13.01 -21.39 -5.97
C SER A 47 -13.49 -21.29 -4.51
N ASP A 48 -14.49 -22.06 -4.11
CA ASP A 48 -14.99 -22.09 -2.74
C ASP A 48 -13.92 -22.57 -1.75
N THR A 49 -13.09 -23.54 -2.15
CA THR A 49 -11.97 -24.01 -1.33
C THR A 49 -10.89 -22.95 -1.16
N LEU A 50 -10.54 -22.24 -2.24
CA LEU A 50 -9.56 -21.14 -2.21
C LEU A 50 -10.06 -19.98 -1.34
N ALA A 51 -11.34 -19.61 -1.50
CA ALA A 51 -11.97 -18.56 -0.70
C ALA A 51 -11.95 -18.90 0.79
N SER A 52 -12.30 -20.14 1.15
CA SER A 52 -12.30 -20.60 2.52
C SER A 52 -10.90 -20.68 3.11
N GLU A 53 -9.89 -21.04 2.32
CA GLU A 53 -8.49 -21.10 2.76
C GLU A 53 -7.91 -19.70 2.98
N ALA A 54 -8.11 -18.77 2.03
CA ALA A 54 -7.62 -17.39 2.15
C ALA A 54 -8.26 -16.67 3.35
N ALA A 55 -9.59 -16.80 3.51
CA ALA A 55 -10.31 -16.23 4.64
C ALA A 55 -9.84 -16.82 5.98
N ARG A 56 -9.60 -18.13 6.04
CA ARG A 56 -9.08 -18.82 7.24
C ARG A 56 -7.66 -18.34 7.59
N LEU A 57 -6.75 -18.28 6.61
CA LEU A 57 -5.38 -17.81 6.85
C LEU A 57 -5.36 -16.36 7.34
N LEU A 58 -6.15 -15.47 6.72
CA LEU A 58 -6.26 -14.10 7.19
C LEU A 58 -6.86 -14.02 8.59
N SER A 59 -7.93 -14.76 8.86
CA SER A 59 -8.57 -14.84 10.19
C SER A 59 -7.56 -15.30 11.25
N GLU A 60 -6.83 -16.37 11.01
CA GLU A 60 -5.81 -16.90 11.93
C GLU A 60 -4.67 -15.90 12.13
N TYR A 61 -4.23 -15.21 11.06
CA TYR A 61 -3.16 -14.20 11.15
C TYR A 61 -3.60 -12.96 11.94
N ILE A 62 -4.86 -12.54 11.83
CA ILE A 62 -5.43 -11.45 12.64
C ILE A 62 -5.46 -11.82 14.12
N GLN A 63 -5.73 -13.08 14.46
CA GLN A 63 -5.78 -13.55 15.86
C GLN A 63 -4.42 -13.48 16.56
N VAL A 64 -3.33 -13.47 15.81
CA VAL A 64 -2.00 -13.20 16.38
C VAL A 64 -1.78 -11.69 16.38
N SER A 65 -1.92 -11.06 17.56
CA SER A 65 -1.70 -9.62 17.74
C SER A 65 -0.24 -9.26 17.41
N SER A 66 -0.07 -8.20 16.63
CA SER A 66 1.24 -7.68 16.26
C SER A 66 1.28 -6.15 16.37
N VAL A 67 0.75 -5.61 17.45
CA VAL A 67 0.88 -4.18 17.70
C VAL A 67 2.36 -3.83 17.73
N THR A 68 2.73 -2.72 17.04
CA THR A 68 4.13 -2.31 16.87
C THR A 68 4.94 -2.45 18.16
N GLY A 69 6.07 -3.13 18.10
CA GLY A 69 6.90 -3.51 19.25
C GLY A 69 6.60 -4.90 19.83
N THR A 70 5.69 -5.69 19.22
CA THR A 70 5.36 -7.07 19.63
C THR A 70 5.16 -8.00 18.43
N GLU A 71 5.95 -7.82 17.37
CA GLU A 71 5.72 -8.45 16.06
C GLU A 71 6.13 -9.93 16.00
N ARG A 72 7.00 -10.38 16.91
CA ARG A 72 7.66 -11.70 16.83
C ARG A 72 6.70 -12.86 16.61
N GLU A 73 5.67 -12.99 17.46
CA GLU A 73 4.73 -14.11 17.36
C GLU A 73 3.98 -14.15 16.02
N ALA A 74 3.61 -12.97 15.51
CA ALA A 74 2.95 -12.85 14.22
C ALA A 74 3.91 -13.13 13.06
N GLY A 75 5.17 -12.70 13.17
CA GLY A 75 6.24 -13.02 12.22
C GLY A 75 6.54 -14.53 12.18
N GLU A 76 6.67 -15.18 13.33
CA GLU A 76 6.81 -16.63 13.43
C GLU A 76 5.62 -17.36 12.78
N TYR A 77 4.37 -16.93 13.10
CA TYR A 77 3.17 -17.50 12.50
C TYR A 77 3.21 -17.46 10.98
N ILE A 78 3.41 -16.26 10.39
CA ILE A 78 3.35 -16.12 8.92
C ILE A 78 4.56 -16.76 8.23
N SER A 79 5.75 -16.75 8.85
CA SER A 79 6.93 -17.45 8.31
C SER A 79 6.72 -18.96 8.27
N ASP A 80 6.07 -19.54 9.28
CA ASP A 80 5.70 -20.95 9.30
C ASP A 80 4.67 -21.26 8.21
N LYS A 81 3.67 -20.40 7.97
CA LYS A 81 2.74 -20.56 6.85
C LYS A 81 3.44 -20.50 5.50
N CYS A 82 4.44 -19.66 5.33
CA CYS A 82 5.28 -19.65 4.13
C CYS A 82 6.02 -20.99 3.94
N ARG A 83 6.61 -21.56 5.01
CA ARG A 83 7.25 -22.90 4.97
C ARG A 83 6.25 -23.99 4.64
N GLU A 84 5.07 -24.01 5.30
CA GLU A 84 4.00 -24.98 5.03
C GLU A 84 3.54 -24.94 3.56
N LYS A 85 3.59 -23.77 2.93
CA LYS A 85 3.27 -23.57 1.51
C LYS A 85 4.44 -23.90 0.56
N GLY A 86 5.61 -24.28 1.09
CA GLY A 86 6.76 -24.73 0.30
C GLY A 86 7.70 -23.60 -0.15
N LEU A 87 7.61 -22.41 0.43
CA LEU A 87 8.56 -21.35 0.19
C LEU A 87 9.84 -21.51 1.02
N HIS A 88 10.96 -21.03 0.47
CA HIS A 88 12.22 -20.94 1.17
C HIS A 88 12.22 -19.72 2.09
N VAL A 89 12.36 -19.93 3.40
CA VAL A 89 12.30 -18.87 4.40
C VAL A 89 13.68 -18.62 4.98
N GLU A 90 14.13 -17.37 4.86
CA GLU A 90 15.35 -16.84 5.46
C GLU A 90 14.99 -15.76 6.48
N ILE A 91 15.42 -15.92 7.74
CA ILE A 91 15.18 -14.97 8.82
C ILE A 91 16.36 -14.01 8.86
N PHE A 92 16.09 -12.72 8.76
CA PHE A 92 17.10 -11.67 8.83
C PHE A 92 17.31 -11.15 10.25
N THR A 93 16.21 -10.94 10.99
CA THR A 93 16.26 -10.55 12.40
C THR A 93 15.20 -11.30 13.20
N ASP A 94 15.52 -11.63 14.47
CA ASP A 94 14.66 -12.37 15.38
C ASP A 94 14.82 -11.83 16.81
N SER A 95 14.05 -10.80 17.14
CA SER A 95 13.92 -10.27 18.51
C SER A 95 12.44 -10.10 18.88
N ILE A 96 12.14 -9.72 20.11
CA ILE A 96 10.76 -9.59 20.56
C ILE A 96 9.98 -8.50 19.80
N ASP A 97 10.67 -7.46 19.40
CA ASP A 97 10.11 -6.25 18.77
C ASP A 97 10.61 -6.04 17.33
N CYS A 98 11.28 -7.03 16.74
CA CYS A 98 11.82 -6.96 15.39
C CYS A 98 11.96 -8.36 14.81
N TYR A 99 11.11 -8.70 13.85
CA TYR A 99 11.14 -9.98 13.16
C TYR A 99 11.04 -9.75 11.66
N ASN A 100 12.20 -9.74 10.98
CA ASN A 100 12.27 -9.52 9.54
C ASN A 100 12.68 -10.80 8.83
N PHE A 101 12.00 -11.15 7.75
CA PHE A 101 12.33 -12.34 6.98
C PHE A 101 11.91 -12.24 5.52
N ALA A 102 12.54 -13.06 4.69
CA ALA A 102 12.15 -13.31 3.31
C ALA A 102 11.57 -14.71 3.14
N ALA A 103 10.55 -14.85 2.32
CA ALA A 103 9.99 -16.14 1.90
C ALA A 103 9.93 -16.18 0.37
N SER A 104 10.77 -16.97 -0.28
CA SER A 104 11.00 -16.95 -1.71
C SER A 104 10.66 -18.26 -2.40
N LEU A 105 10.34 -18.22 -3.70
CA LEU A 105 10.13 -19.43 -4.51
C LEU A 105 11.40 -20.28 -4.61
N TYR A 106 12.56 -19.63 -4.72
CA TYR A 106 13.87 -20.26 -4.82
C TYR A 106 14.79 -19.67 -3.75
N PRO A 107 15.80 -20.43 -3.28
CA PRO A 107 16.78 -19.90 -2.34
C PRO A 107 17.41 -18.60 -2.84
N LEU A 108 17.55 -17.60 -1.96
CA LEU A 108 18.13 -16.29 -2.30
C LEU A 108 19.58 -16.39 -2.77
N GLU A 109 20.30 -17.42 -2.29
CA GLU A 109 21.70 -17.70 -2.69
C GLU A 109 21.86 -17.93 -4.19
N LEU A 110 20.79 -18.26 -4.92
CA LEU A 110 20.82 -18.38 -6.38
C LEU A 110 20.95 -17.04 -7.09
N GLN A 111 20.80 -15.93 -6.37
CA GLN A 111 20.97 -14.56 -6.87
C GLN A 111 20.22 -14.26 -8.18
N LYS A 112 19.05 -14.88 -8.38
CA LYS A 112 18.18 -14.57 -9.52
C LYS A 112 17.64 -13.12 -9.38
N PRO A 113 17.41 -12.40 -10.51
CA PRO A 113 16.61 -11.18 -10.48
C PRO A 113 15.30 -11.43 -9.74
N ASN A 114 14.94 -10.57 -8.79
CA ASN A 114 13.90 -10.87 -7.82
C ASN A 114 12.79 -9.82 -7.84
N ALA A 115 11.54 -10.27 -8.05
CA ALA A 115 10.36 -9.45 -7.80
C ALA A 115 9.97 -9.62 -6.33
N VAL A 116 9.98 -8.52 -5.59
CA VAL A 116 9.76 -8.54 -4.14
C VAL A 116 8.39 -7.97 -3.80
N PHE A 117 7.61 -8.70 -3.01
CA PHE A 117 6.35 -8.26 -2.42
C PHE A 117 6.61 -7.84 -0.97
N LEU A 118 6.55 -6.55 -0.71
CA LEU A 118 6.84 -5.96 0.59
C LEU A 118 5.57 -5.93 1.46
N SER A 119 5.67 -6.44 2.68
CA SER A 119 4.61 -6.41 3.69
C SER A 119 5.18 -6.13 5.06
N HIS A 120 4.57 -5.22 5.81
CA HIS A 120 4.87 -5.11 7.22
C HIS A 120 4.05 -6.11 8.06
N ILE A 121 4.61 -6.51 9.21
CA ILE A 121 4.01 -7.46 10.14
C ILE A 121 3.17 -6.74 11.19
N ASP A 122 3.64 -5.56 11.60
CA ASP A 122 3.01 -4.79 12.67
C ASP A 122 1.69 -4.17 12.25
N VAL A 123 0.94 -3.75 13.25
CA VAL A 123 -0.31 -3.02 13.10
C VAL A 123 -0.42 -1.98 14.21
N VAL A 124 -1.15 -0.89 13.96
CA VAL A 124 -1.49 0.06 15.03
C VAL A 124 -2.37 -0.59 16.09
N SER A 125 -2.41 0.00 17.28
CA SER A 125 -3.28 -0.47 18.36
C SER A 125 -4.74 -0.62 17.93
N GLY A 126 -5.43 -1.63 18.45
CA GLY A 126 -6.88 -1.79 18.28
C GLY A 126 -7.71 -0.69 18.95
N GLY A 127 -7.12 0.07 19.87
CA GLY A 127 -7.82 1.11 20.62
C GLY A 127 -8.81 0.53 21.65
N THR A 128 -10.00 1.13 21.73
CA THR A 128 -11.02 0.75 22.71
C THR A 128 -11.91 -0.37 22.19
N ASP A 129 -11.82 -1.56 22.76
CA ASP A 129 -12.56 -2.76 22.32
C ASP A 129 -14.07 -2.56 22.24
N SER A 130 -14.67 -1.78 23.15
CA SER A 130 -16.12 -1.55 23.16
C SER A 130 -16.65 -0.76 21.94
N LEU A 131 -15.76 -0.19 21.12
CA LEU A 131 -16.11 0.48 19.87
C LEU A 131 -16.07 -0.45 18.66
N TRP A 132 -15.61 -1.68 18.83
CA TRP A 132 -15.59 -2.69 17.79
C TRP A 132 -16.86 -3.55 17.82
N THR A 133 -17.38 -3.87 16.63
CA THR A 133 -18.48 -4.84 16.47
C THR A 133 -18.01 -6.25 16.82
N TYR A 134 -16.79 -6.60 16.39
CA TYR A 134 -16.05 -7.80 16.78
C TYR A 134 -14.69 -7.36 17.33
N PRO A 135 -14.15 -7.97 18.38
CA PRO A 135 -12.87 -7.56 18.96
C PRO A 135 -11.77 -7.43 17.91
N PRO A 136 -10.83 -6.45 18.05
CA PRO A 136 -9.87 -6.10 16.98
C PRO A 136 -8.96 -7.26 16.54
N PHE A 137 -8.70 -8.22 17.40
CA PHE A 137 -7.89 -9.41 17.11
C PHE A 137 -8.71 -10.70 17.15
N SER A 138 -10.02 -10.65 16.88
CA SER A 138 -10.85 -11.85 16.81
C SER A 138 -10.73 -12.62 15.52
N GLY A 139 -10.35 -11.97 14.43
CA GLY A 139 -10.35 -12.58 13.10
C GLY A 139 -11.74 -13.08 12.67
N ALA A 140 -12.83 -12.46 13.16
CA ALA A 140 -14.17 -12.93 12.90
C ALA A 140 -14.49 -12.95 11.39
N VAL A 141 -15.00 -14.07 10.88
CA VAL A 141 -15.46 -14.21 9.49
C VAL A 141 -16.98 -14.18 9.49
N VAL A 142 -17.56 -13.10 8.99
CA VAL A 142 -19.01 -12.89 8.99
C VAL A 142 -19.46 -12.29 7.66
N SER A 143 -20.44 -12.93 7.02
CA SER A 143 -20.98 -12.50 5.72
C SER A 143 -19.88 -12.26 4.68
N ASP A 144 -19.04 -13.26 4.45
CA ASP A 144 -17.92 -13.23 3.51
C ASP A 144 -16.96 -12.05 3.69
N THR A 145 -16.76 -11.64 4.94
CA THR A 145 -15.88 -10.54 5.32
C THR A 145 -15.07 -10.95 6.56
N VAL A 146 -13.75 -10.74 6.52
CA VAL A 146 -12.85 -10.95 7.65
C VAL A 146 -12.72 -9.63 8.41
N TRP A 147 -12.98 -9.65 9.72
CA TRP A 147 -12.98 -8.48 10.60
C TRP A 147 -11.76 -8.51 11.51
N GLY A 148 -11.09 -7.39 11.64
CA GLY A 148 -10.02 -7.21 12.60
C GLY A 148 -8.98 -6.19 12.16
N ARG A 149 -8.18 -5.71 13.11
CA ARG A 149 -7.07 -4.79 12.90
C ARG A 149 -6.02 -5.43 11.99
N GLY A 150 -5.62 -4.70 10.93
CA GLY A 150 -4.65 -5.20 9.96
C GLY A 150 -5.25 -5.97 8.79
N THR A 151 -6.59 -6.11 8.70
CA THR A 151 -7.20 -6.82 7.56
C THR A 151 -6.98 -6.12 6.24
N ILE A 152 -6.91 -4.77 6.22
CA ILE A 152 -6.58 -3.98 5.04
C ILE A 152 -5.11 -3.59 5.10
N ASP A 153 -4.63 -3.12 6.25
CA ASP A 153 -3.32 -2.56 6.47
C ASP A 153 -2.50 -3.42 7.46
N MET A 154 -1.62 -4.36 6.95
CA MET A 154 -1.67 -4.90 5.57
C MET A 154 -1.62 -6.43 5.55
N LYS A 155 -2.10 -7.12 6.63
CA LYS A 155 -2.12 -8.60 6.71
C LYS A 155 -2.93 -9.23 5.57
N GLY A 156 -3.97 -8.52 5.07
CA GLY A 156 -4.72 -8.97 3.91
C GLY A 156 -3.87 -9.07 2.65
N ALA A 157 -3.05 -8.05 2.37
CA ALA A 157 -2.10 -8.09 1.26
C ALA A 157 -1.05 -9.18 1.44
N ALA A 158 -0.55 -9.40 2.66
CA ALA A 158 0.36 -10.49 2.99
C ALA A 158 -0.21 -11.87 2.60
N ILE A 159 -1.49 -12.11 2.88
CA ILE A 159 -2.16 -13.36 2.48
C ILE A 159 -2.36 -13.42 0.96
N MET A 160 -2.69 -12.30 0.29
CA MET A 160 -2.74 -12.25 -1.19
C MET A 160 -1.39 -12.66 -1.79
N TYR A 161 -0.28 -12.13 -1.29
CA TYR A 161 1.08 -12.46 -1.71
C TYR A 161 1.39 -13.94 -1.51
N LEU A 162 1.11 -14.46 -0.31
CA LEU A 162 1.35 -15.86 0.03
C LEU A 162 0.57 -16.82 -0.88
N MET A 163 -0.72 -16.56 -1.08
CA MET A 163 -1.58 -17.40 -1.91
C MET A 163 -1.19 -17.34 -3.39
N ALA A 164 -0.85 -16.15 -3.90
CA ALA A 164 -0.39 -15.98 -5.27
C ALA A 164 0.92 -16.72 -5.50
N THR A 165 1.95 -16.43 -4.70
CA THR A 165 3.31 -16.97 -4.87
C THR A 165 3.36 -18.47 -4.67
N SER A 166 2.70 -19.00 -3.63
CA SER A 166 2.69 -20.44 -3.34
C SER A 166 2.02 -21.26 -4.45
N SER A 167 1.16 -20.66 -5.27
CA SER A 167 0.56 -21.35 -6.41
C SER A 167 1.56 -21.75 -7.50
N PHE A 168 2.79 -21.23 -7.45
CA PHE A 168 3.89 -21.55 -8.38
C PHE A 168 4.87 -22.58 -7.83
N VAL A 169 4.79 -22.94 -6.56
CA VAL A 169 5.65 -23.95 -5.96
C VAL A 169 5.51 -25.27 -6.71
N GLY A 170 6.63 -25.81 -7.19
CA GLY A 170 6.69 -27.07 -7.92
C GLY A 170 6.19 -27.04 -9.37
N ARG A 171 5.82 -25.86 -9.93
CA ARG A 171 5.36 -25.77 -11.33
C ARG A 171 6.47 -25.84 -12.37
N ALA A 172 7.67 -25.39 -12.04
CA ALA A 172 8.83 -25.43 -12.93
C ALA A 172 10.09 -25.80 -12.18
N SER A 173 11.11 -26.29 -12.91
CA SER A 173 12.42 -26.50 -12.31
C SER A 173 13.07 -25.15 -11.99
N MET A 174 13.93 -25.11 -10.97
CA MET A 174 14.65 -23.90 -10.56
C MET A 174 15.50 -23.29 -11.70
N GLU A 175 15.86 -24.08 -12.71
CA GLU A 175 16.69 -23.65 -13.83
C GLU A 175 15.90 -22.90 -14.92
N ASP A 176 14.58 -23.11 -14.98
CA ASP A 176 13.75 -22.67 -16.12
C ASP A 176 13.11 -21.29 -15.93
N LEU A 177 12.99 -20.79 -14.69
CA LEU A 177 12.36 -19.49 -14.44
C LEU A 177 13.38 -18.35 -14.41
N PRO A 178 13.15 -17.26 -15.17
CA PRO A 178 14.11 -16.15 -15.28
C PRO A 178 14.21 -15.30 -14.01
N PHE A 179 13.16 -15.26 -13.20
CA PHE A 179 13.07 -14.46 -11.97
C PHE A 179 12.84 -15.32 -10.73
N ASN A 180 13.22 -14.80 -9.56
CA ASN A 180 12.69 -15.24 -8.28
C ASN A 180 11.49 -14.36 -7.89
N VAL A 181 10.66 -14.85 -6.99
CA VAL A 181 9.60 -14.07 -6.32
C VAL A 181 9.76 -14.24 -4.83
N THR A 182 9.85 -13.12 -4.12
CA THR A 182 10.08 -13.09 -2.67
C THR A 182 9.02 -12.26 -1.97
N LEU A 183 8.47 -12.81 -0.91
CA LEU A 183 7.67 -12.08 0.07
C LEU A 183 8.64 -11.56 1.13
N LEU A 184 8.78 -10.26 1.25
CA LEU A 184 9.60 -9.61 2.27
C LEU A 184 8.70 -9.09 3.37
N PHE A 185 8.87 -9.62 4.57
CA PHE A 185 8.13 -9.22 5.76
C PHE A 185 9.04 -8.42 6.69
N VAL A 186 8.58 -7.24 7.08
CA VAL A 186 9.34 -6.30 7.90
C VAL A 186 8.54 -5.83 9.11
N SER A 187 9.25 -5.39 10.15
CA SER A 187 8.68 -4.86 11.39
C SER A 187 8.73 -3.33 11.43
N GLY A 188 7.82 -2.73 12.20
CA GLY A 188 7.91 -1.33 12.62
C GLY A 188 7.59 -0.30 11.56
N GLU A 189 6.85 -0.64 10.50
CA GLU A 189 6.37 0.30 9.48
C GLU A 189 5.57 1.44 10.10
N GLU A 190 4.64 1.11 10.98
CA GLU A 190 3.75 2.04 11.69
C GLU A 190 4.49 3.06 12.58
N THR A 191 5.80 2.86 12.74
CA THR A 191 6.74 3.75 13.44
C THR A 191 7.97 4.10 12.60
N TYR A 192 7.79 4.19 11.26
CA TYR A 192 8.77 4.62 10.26
C TYR A 192 9.85 3.62 9.86
N GLY A 193 9.67 2.31 10.05
CA GLY A 193 10.49 1.28 9.41
C GLY A 193 11.95 1.16 9.88
N GLU A 194 12.35 1.89 10.96
CA GLU A 194 13.74 1.87 11.47
C GLU A 194 14.18 0.45 11.89
N ARG A 195 13.24 -0.37 12.37
CA ARG A 195 13.49 -1.76 12.79
C ARG A 195 13.21 -2.81 11.71
N GLY A 196 12.71 -2.37 10.55
CA GLY A 196 12.33 -3.20 9.42
C GLY A 196 13.05 -2.81 8.15
N ALA A 197 12.41 -1.99 7.33
CA ALA A 197 12.89 -1.60 6.01
C ALA A 197 14.28 -0.97 6.04
N GLU A 198 14.62 -0.16 7.07
CA GLU A 198 15.95 0.43 7.20
C GLU A 198 17.02 -0.65 7.39
N ILE A 199 16.81 -1.61 8.30
CA ILE A 199 17.73 -2.73 8.52
C ILE A 199 17.91 -3.56 7.24
N ILE A 200 16.82 -3.82 6.52
CA ILE A 200 16.90 -4.56 5.26
C ILE A 200 17.72 -3.78 4.23
N CYS A 201 17.50 -2.48 4.10
CA CYS A 201 18.23 -1.63 3.16
C CYS A 201 19.72 -1.52 3.50
N ASP A 202 20.06 -1.45 4.78
CA ASP A 202 21.44 -1.27 5.24
C ASP A 202 22.27 -2.57 5.15
N TYR A 203 21.63 -3.74 5.36
CA TYR A 203 22.38 -4.99 5.54
C TYR A 203 22.02 -6.13 4.58
N PHE A 204 20.80 -6.17 4.03
CA PHE A 204 20.28 -7.36 3.32
C PHE A 204 19.90 -7.12 1.86
N MET A 205 19.96 -5.89 1.35
CA MET A 205 19.62 -5.60 -0.06
C MET A 205 20.39 -6.45 -1.08
N PRO A 206 21.73 -6.71 -0.91
CA PRO A 206 22.45 -7.55 -1.86
C PRO A 206 21.91 -8.99 -1.92
N SER A 207 21.42 -9.53 -0.81
CA SER A 207 20.83 -10.89 -0.76
C SER A 207 19.52 -10.96 -1.52
N LEU A 208 18.73 -9.87 -1.51
CA LEU A 208 17.44 -9.82 -2.21
C LEU A 208 17.59 -9.75 -3.73
N ASN A 209 18.64 -9.12 -4.26
CA ASN A 209 18.80 -8.84 -5.71
C ASN A 209 17.50 -8.31 -6.36
N ALA A 210 16.83 -7.37 -5.68
CA ALA A 210 15.52 -6.86 -6.07
C ALA A 210 15.60 -6.01 -7.34
N VAL A 211 14.84 -6.37 -8.37
CA VAL A 211 14.71 -5.60 -9.63
C VAL A 211 13.40 -4.83 -9.70
N VAL A 212 12.40 -5.23 -8.92
CA VAL A 212 11.12 -4.54 -8.74
C VAL A 212 10.54 -4.90 -7.38
N MET A 213 9.80 -3.97 -6.78
CA MET A 213 9.05 -4.21 -5.56
C MET A 213 7.59 -3.77 -5.72
N LEU A 214 6.69 -4.54 -5.11
CA LEU A 214 5.29 -4.20 -4.95
C LEU A 214 5.02 -4.09 -3.44
N GLY A 215 4.54 -2.93 -3.01
CA GLY A 215 4.19 -2.66 -1.62
C GLY A 215 2.82 -1.99 -1.51
N GLU A 216 2.51 -1.42 -0.38
CA GLU A 216 1.29 -0.68 -0.12
C GLU A 216 1.33 0.77 -0.66
N GLY A 217 0.26 1.56 -0.47
CA GLY A 217 0.20 3.00 -0.77
C GLY A 217 -0.77 3.36 -1.89
N GLY A 218 -1.46 2.39 -2.48
CA GLY A 218 -2.53 2.61 -3.44
C GLY A 218 -3.61 1.54 -3.31
N ILE A 219 -4.79 1.82 -3.86
CA ILE A 219 -5.95 0.92 -3.81
C ILE A 219 -6.90 1.20 -4.97
N GLY A 220 -7.78 0.25 -5.26
CA GLY A 220 -8.91 0.42 -6.18
C GLY A 220 -10.16 0.94 -5.47
N THR A 221 -10.88 1.84 -6.10
CA THR A 221 -12.18 2.29 -5.61
C THR A 221 -13.13 2.59 -6.76
N ALA A 222 -14.43 2.44 -6.54
CA ALA A 222 -15.50 2.78 -7.47
C ALA A 222 -16.11 4.16 -7.14
N GLU A 223 -17.16 4.54 -7.85
CA GLU A 223 -17.94 5.79 -7.66
C GLU A 223 -17.15 7.10 -7.89
N LEU A 224 -15.99 7.03 -8.52
CA LEU A 224 -15.17 8.21 -8.80
C LEU A 224 -15.50 8.88 -10.14
N LEU A 225 -15.82 8.06 -11.16
CA LEU A 225 -16.07 8.55 -12.52
C LEU A 225 -17.53 8.99 -12.68
N SER A 226 -17.72 10.20 -13.21
CA SER A 226 -19.03 10.82 -13.30
C SER A 226 -20.01 10.06 -14.19
N ASP A 227 -19.55 9.48 -15.31
CA ASP A 227 -20.35 8.78 -16.30
C ASP A 227 -20.31 7.25 -16.16
N GLU A 228 -19.37 6.72 -15.40
CA GLU A 228 -19.12 5.28 -15.21
C GLU A 228 -18.86 4.97 -13.73
N PRO A 229 -19.84 5.18 -12.82
CA PRO A 229 -19.60 5.07 -11.37
C PRO A 229 -19.22 3.66 -10.91
N ASP A 230 -19.68 2.63 -11.59
CA ASP A 230 -19.37 1.23 -11.24
C ASP A 230 -17.96 0.80 -11.71
N LYS A 231 -17.31 1.62 -12.54
CA LYS A 231 -15.99 1.32 -13.06
C LYS A 231 -14.93 1.58 -11.98
N PRO A 232 -14.16 0.56 -11.56
CA PRO A 232 -13.11 0.76 -10.58
C PRO A 232 -11.96 1.59 -11.16
N VAL A 233 -11.39 2.43 -10.31
CA VAL A 233 -10.17 3.18 -10.60
C VAL A 233 -9.12 2.79 -9.58
N PHE A 234 -7.98 2.30 -10.05
CA PHE A 234 -6.84 1.94 -9.23
C PHE A 234 -5.83 3.09 -9.18
N PHE A 235 -5.43 3.46 -7.98
CA PHE A 235 -4.36 4.41 -7.74
C PHE A 235 -3.08 3.62 -7.44
N ILE A 236 -2.02 3.82 -8.23
CA ILE A 236 -0.73 3.17 -8.02
C ILE A 236 0.27 4.21 -7.55
N SER A 237 0.76 4.07 -6.31
CA SER A 237 1.73 4.99 -5.73
C SER A 237 3.08 4.84 -6.43
N LEU A 238 3.52 5.92 -7.09
CA LEU A 238 4.84 6.06 -7.69
C LEU A 238 5.76 6.96 -6.85
N SER A 239 5.18 7.77 -5.98
CA SER A 239 5.87 8.67 -5.07
C SER A 239 5.03 8.89 -3.82
N GLU A 240 5.66 9.37 -2.76
CA GLU A 240 5.03 9.58 -1.46
C GLU A 240 5.44 10.92 -0.86
N LYS A 241 4.60 11.44 0.02
CA LYS A 241 5.01 12.53 0.89
C LYS A 241 5.93 11.97 1.97
N ARG A 242 6.87 12.79 2.41
CA ARG A 242 7.73 12.44 3.55
C ARG A 242 7.14 12.96 4.84
N ALA A 243 7.36 12.22 5.91
CA ALA A 243 6.94 12.60 7.24
C ALA A 243 8.00 13.49 7.90
N LEU A 244 7.52 14.46 8.67
CA LEU A 244 8.33 15.33 9.52
C LEU A 244 7.57 15.54 10.83
N TRP A 245 8.02 14.90 11.91
CA TRP A 245 7.43 15.10 13.22
C TRP A 245 8.17 16.17 13.98
N LEU A 246 7.40 17.11 14.50
CA LEU A 246 7.93 18.26 15.22
C LEU A 246 7.38 18.33 16.63
N GLU A 247 8.24 18.69 17.56
CA GLU A 247 7.85 19.14 18.89
C GLU A 247 8.01 20.67 18.96
N LEU A 248 6.95 21.35 19.33
CA LEU A 248 6.93 22.75 19.67
C LEU A 248 7.01 22.88 21.19
N GLU A 249 7.83 23.78 21.68
CA GLU A 249 7.94 24.05 23.12
C GLU A 249 7.98 25.54 23.38
N VAL A 250 7.18 25.97 24.32
CA VAL A 250 7.29 27.30 24.96
C VAL A 250 7.76 27.09 26.38
N ASN A 251 8.91 27.71 26.71
CA ASN A 251 9.41 27.78 28.07
C ASN A 251 9.50 29.23 28.49
N TYR A 252 8.57 29.69 29.34
CA TYR A 252 8.43 31.09 29.70
C TYR A 252 8.37 31.27 31.22
N GLN A 253 9.19 32.18 31.76
CA GLN A 253 9.40 32.29 33.20
C GLN A 253 8.21 32.87 33.96
N ALA A 254 7.22 33.50 33.29
CA ALA A 254 6.01 33.99 33.95
C ALA A 254 5.12 32.82 34.36
N SER A 255 5.23 32.39 35.58
CA SER A 255 4.37 31.42 36.24
C SER A 255 3.68 32.08 37.44
N GLY A 256 2.64 31.47 37.98
CA GLY A 256 1.94 32.01 39.14
C GLY A 256 0.54 31.50 39.32
N HIS A 257 -0.23 32.17 40.15
CA HIS A 257 -1.61 31.81 40.44
C HIS A 257 -2.54 32.34 39.36
N GLY A 258 -3.43 31.48 38.80
CA GLY A 258 -4.36 31.83 37.73
C GLY A 258 -5.32 33.00 38.04
N ALA A 259 -5.46 33.37 39.31
CA ALA A 259 -6.27 34.53 39.71
C ALA A 259 -5.63 35.89 39.36
N VAL A 260 -4.32 35.94 39.11
CA VAL A 260 -3.58 37.17 38.74
C VAL A 260 -2.70 36.85 37.52
N PRO A 261 -3.29 36.66 36.34
CA PRO A 261 -2.54 36.26 35.17
C PRO A 261 -1.65 37.41 34.69
N PRO A 262 -0.40 37.15 34.29
CA PRO A 262 0.43 38.10 33.57
C PRO A 262 -0.13 38.34 32.17
N SER A 263 0.33 39.41 31.49
CA SER A 263 -0.05 39.71 30.10
C SER A 263 0.31 38.57 29.15
N ASP A 264 1.47 37.94 29.41
CA ASP A 264 2.01 36.86 28.60
C ASP A 264 2.45 35.67 29.47
N TYR A 265 2.15 34.47 28.99
CA TYR A 265 2.50 33.20 29.65
C TYR A 265 2.50 32.06 28.63
N ALA A 266 3.20 30.96 28.94
CA ALA A 266 3.49 29.89 28.01
C ALA A 266 2.26 29.34 27.27
N THR A 267 1.16 29.05 27.98
CA THR A 267 -0.07 28.52 27.34
C THR A 267 -0.69 29.52 26.36
N ARG A 268 -0.69 30.82 26.69
CA ARG A 268 -1.25 31.84 25.82
C ARG A 268 -0.45 31.97 24.53
N MET A 269 0.88 32.01 24.60
CA MET A 269 1.77 32.08 23.44
C MET A 269 1.58 30.86 22.53
N MET A 270 1.58 29.63 23.10
CA MET A 270 1.33 28.41 22.36
C MET A 270 -0.03 28.43 21.64
N ILE A 271 -1.11 28.79 22.34
CA ILE A 271 -2.46 28.87 21.76
C ILE A 271 -2.51 29.86 20.60
N HIS A 272 -1.88 31.04 20.72
CA HIS A 272 -1.88 32.05 19.64
C HIS A 272 -1.14 31.51 18.40
N GLY A 273 0.04 30.92 18.57
CA GLY A 273 0.81 30.34 17.46
C GLY A 273 0.05 29.19 16.79
N LEU A 274 -0.51 28.27 17.58
CA LEU A 274 -1.30 27.17 17.06
C LEU A 274 -2.59 27.63 16.38
N TYR A 275 -3.25 28.67 16.88
CA TYR A 275 -4.42 29.27 16.23
C TYR A 275 -4.05 29.82 14.85
N ASP A 276 -2.93 30.54 14.74
CA ASP A 276 -2.47 31.09 13.46
C ASP A 276 -2.06 29.98 12.48
N LEU A 277 -1.49 28.87 12.97
CA LEU A 277 -1.16 27.70 12.18
C LEU A 277 -2.44 26.99 11.66
N THR A 278 -3.35 26.67 12.57
CA THR A 278 -4.50 25.80 12.26
C THR A 278 -5.60 26.48 11.43
N ARG A 279 -5.70 27.83 11.46
CA ARG A 279 -6.66 28.58 10.64
C ARG A 279 -6.22 28.80 9.19
N ARG A 280 -4.95 28.59 8.87
CA ARG A 280 -4.44 28.77 7.50
C ARG A 280 -4.84 27.59 6.65
N GLU A 281 -5.43 27.89 5.49
CA GLU A 281 -5.63 26.86 4.47
C GLU A 281 -4.27 26.51 3.84
N PRO A 282 -3.93 25.22 3.73
CA PRO A 282 -2.71 24.80 3.05
C PRO A 282 -2.66 25.28 1.60
N GLU A 283 -1.49 25.67 1.15
CA GLU A 283 -1.28 26.07 -0.24
C GLU A 283 -1.35 24.86 -1.18
N ILE A 284 -2.19 24.95 -2.22
CA ILE A 284 -2.24 23.95 -3.28
C ILE A 284 -1.03 24.11 -4.20
N THR A 285 -0.15 23.14 -4.19
CA THR A 285 1.08 23.08 -5.01
C THR A 285 0.92 22.08 -6.13
N PHE A 286 1.25 22.49 -7.36
CA PHE A 286 1.22 21.64 -8.54
C PHE A 286 2.65 21.26 -8.93
N ASN A 287 3.08 20.05 -8.58
CA ASN A 287 4.33 19.45 -8.98
C ASN A 287 4.15 18.53 -10.21
N ASN A 288 5.18 17.80 -10.62
CA ASN A 288 5.08 16.94 -11.78
C ASN A 288 4.21 15.72 -11.52
N ASP A 289 4.33 15.10 -10.34
CA ASP A 289 3.63 13.86 -9.97
C ASP A 289 2.13 14.11 -9.86
N ASN A 290 1.71 15.12 -9.07
CA ASN A 290 0.30 15.39 -8.89
C ASN A 290 -0.37 16.01 -10.13
N LYS A 291 0.37 16.71 -11.01
CA LYS A 291 -0.13 17.07 -12.34
C LYS A 291 -0.32 15.85 -13.22
N GLY A 292 0.60 14.88 -13.16
CA GLY A 292 0.49 13.59 -13.84
C GLY A 292 -0.77 12.85 -13.41
N MET A 293 -1.00 12.74 -12.11
CA MET A 293 -2.21 12.16 -11.52
C MET A 293 -3.49 12.81 -12.05
N LEU A 294 -3.59 14.15 -12.03
CA LEU A 294 -4.77 14.84 -12.54
C LEU A 294 -5.01 14.60 -14.04
N ARG A 295 -3.95 14.55 -14.83
CA ARG A 295 -4.07 14.27 -16.26
C ARG A 295 -4.56 12.85 -16.51
N ALA A 296 -3.95 11.85 -15.85
CA ALA A 296 -4.38 10.47 -15.97
C ALA A 296 -5.84 10.29 -15.54
N TYR A 297 -6.23 10.89 -14.41
CA TYR A 297 -7.64 10.89 -14.00
C TYR A 297 -8.54 11.62 -15.02
N GLY A 298 -8.06 12.73 -15.60
CA GLY A 298 -8.77 13.49 -16.63
C GLY A 298 -8.94 12.74 -17.96
N GLU A 299 -8.09 11.73 -18.27
CA GLU A 299 -8.29 10.83 -19.43
C GLU A 299 -9.43 9.84 -19.19
N LEU A 300 -9.67 9.46 -17.95
CA LEU A 300 -10.79 8.58 -17.58
C LEU A 300 -12.14 9.32 -17.53
N GLU A 301 -12.11 10.63 -17.26
CA GLU A 301 -13.31 11.46 -17.18
C GLU A 301 -13.74 12.01 -18.54
N LYS A 302 -15.04 12.01 -18.81
CA LYS A 302 -15.62 12.54 -20.05
C LYS A 302 -15.95 14.03 -19.93
N GLY A 303 -16.17 14.67 -21.06
CA GLY A 303 -16.70 16.04 -21.15
C GLY A 303 -15.78 17.13 -20.57
N LEU A 304 -16.40 18.19 -20.03
CA LEU A 304 -15.69 19.38 -19.56
C LEU A 304 -14.81 19.09 -18.33
N LYS A 305 -15.24 18.23 -17.43
CA LYS A 305 -14.46 17.84 -16.23
C LYS A 305 -13.13 17.21 -16.64
N GLY A 306 -13.16 16.23 -17.55
CA GLY A 306 -11.95 15.61 -18.07
C GLY A 306 -11.02 16.59 -18.77
N PHE A 307 -11.58 17.50 -19.60
CA PHE A 307 -10.80 18.56 -20.24
C PHE A 307 -10.10 19.48 -19.24
N ILE A 308 -10.77 19.92 -18.19
CA ILE A 308 -10.20 20.75 -17.13
C ILE A 308 -9.06 20.01 -16.40
N LEU A 309 -9.27 18.74 -16.05
CA LEU A 309 -8.27 17.93 -15.33
C LEU A 309 -7.03 17.62 -16.17
N ARG A 310 -7.17 17.46 -17.49
CA ARG A 310 -6.01 17.31 -18.40
C ARG A 310 -5.17 18.59 -18.53
N HIS A 311 -5.75 19.77 -18.21
CA HIS A 311 -5.07 21.06 -18.29
C HIS A 311 -5.02 21.78 -16.92
N PRO A 312 -4.50 21.14 -15.84
CA PRO A 312 -4.66 21.61 -14.47
C PRO A 312 -3.97 22.96 -14.21
N VAL A 313 -2.88 23.24 -14.92
CA VAL A 313 -2.15 24.52 -14.76
C VAL A 313 -2.96 25.69 -15.32
N PHE A 314 -3.60 25.49 -16.48
CA PHE A 314 -4.44 26.51 -17.08
C PHE A 314 -5.70 26.79 -16.27
N PHE A 315 -6.32 25.74 -15.73
CA PHE A 315 -7.52 25.82 -14.90
C PHE A 315 -7.23 25.79 -13.40
N ARG A 316 -6.02 26.21 -12.98
CA ARG A 316 -5.56 26.15 -11.58
C ARG A 316 -6.61 26.62 -10.55
N PRO A 317 -7.30 27.77 -10.70
CA PRO A 317 -8.29 28.22 -9.70
C PRO A 317 -9.49 27.26 -9.57
N LEU A 318 -9.95 26.69 -10.68
CA LEU A 318 -11.07 25.74 -10.68
C LEU A 318 -10.65 24.41 -10.05
N VAL A 319 -9.50 23.87 -10.46
CA VAL A 319 -8.94 22.63 -9.93
C VAL A 319 -8.67 22.78 -8.43
N ALA A 320 -8.00 23.84 -8.00
CA ALA A 320 -7.74 24.10 -6.58
C ALA A 320 -9.03 24.21 -5.76
N SER A 321 -10.06 24.88 -6.29
CA SER A 321 -11.37 24.95 -5.62
C SER A 321 -12.05 23.59 -5.50
N GLY A 322 -11.89 22.71 -6.51
CA GLY A 322 -12.39 21.34 -6.49
C GLY A 322 -11.66 20.48 -5.45
N LEU A 323 -10.32 20.54 -5.45
CA LEU A 323 -9.47 19.80 -4.53
C LEU A 323 -9.80 20.11 -3.06
N ARG A 324 -9.97 21.40 -2.70
CA ARG A 324 -10.31 21.79 -1.32
C ARG A 324 -11.62 21.20 -0.78
N LYS A 325 -12.50 20.69 -1.66
CA LYS A 325 -13.74 20.02 -1.25
C LYS A 325 -13.54 18.55 -0.88
N ASN A 326 -12.39 17.97 -1.23
CA ASN A 326 -12.04 16.60 -0.92
C ASN A 326 -10.69 16.60 -0.18
N PRO A 327 -10.68 16.46 1.17
CA PRO A 327 -9.45 16.51 1.97
C PRO A 327 -8.40 15.47 1.56
N LEU A 328 -8.84 14.26 1.19
CA LEU A 328 -7.93 13.20 0.74
C LEU A 328 -7.19 13.61 -0.54
N MET A 329 -7.93 14.13 -1.53
CA MET A 329 -7.31 14.61 -2.77
C MET A 329 -6.45 15.86 -2.52
N ALA A 330 -6.90 16.78 -1.66
CA ALA A 330 -6.14 17.98 -1.32
C ALA A 330 -4.80 17.64 -0.67
N SER A 331 -4.73 16.59 0.14
CA SER A 331 -3.50 16.17 0.83
C SER A 331 -2.37 15.81 -0.13
N ALA A 332 -2.65 15.27 -1.32
CA ALA A 332 -1.65 15.01 -2.36
C ALA A 332 -1.11 16.29 -3.05
N PHE A 333 -1.69 17.45 -2.77
CA PHE A 333 -1.32 18.76 -3.35
C PHE A 333 -0.82 19.78 -2.33
N THR A 334 -0.73 19.40 -1.06
CA THR A 334 -0.40 20.35 0.03
C THR A 334 0.66 19.77 0.94
N ASN A 335 1.49 20.65 1.52
CA ASN A 335 2.15 20.31 2.77
C ASN A 335 1.12 20.41 3.89
N THR A 336 1.05 19.40 4.74
CA THR A 336 0.10 19.36 5.85
C THR A 336 0.84 19.47 7.19
N SER A 337 0.19 20.07 8.19
CA SER A 337 0.67 20.16 9.56
C SER A 337 -0.51 19.95 10.49
N THR A 338 -0.55 18.81 11.13
CA THR A 338 -1.64 18.40 12.01
C THR A 338 -1.18 18.44 13.45
N LEU A 339 -1.88 19.19 14.31
CA LEU A 339 -1.66 19.17 15.75
C LEU A 339 -2.17 17.84 16.30
N THR A 340 -1.27 17.01 16.84
CA THR A 340 -1.59 15.68 17.36
C THR A 340 -1.53 15.59 18.88
N HIS A 341 -0.77 16.48 19.54
CA HIS A 341 -0.63 16.51 20.98
C HIS A 341 -0.47 17.94 21.49
N LEU A 342 -1.04 18.22 22.66
CA LEU A 342 -0.88 19.49 23.38
C LEU A 342 -0.95 19.21 24.88
N ALA A 343 0.10 19.55 25.61
CA ALA A 343 0.17 19.34 27.05
C ALA A 343 0.97 20.43 27.77
N SER A 344 0.71 20.59 29.06
CA SER A 344 1.54 21.33 30.02
C SER A 344 2.07 20.37 31.09
N GLU A 345 3.20 20.71 31.68
CA GLU A 345 3.79 19.88 32.75
C GLU A 345 3.03 20.03 34.08
N GLU A 346 2.44 21.21 34.33
CA GLU A 346 1.69 21.48 35.55
C GLU A 346 0.27 20.93 35.47
N THR A 347 -0.15 20.28 36.56
CA THR A 347 -1.46 19.64 36.66
C THR A 347 -2.46 20.39 37.52
N ALA A 348 -2.01 21.37 38.33
CA ALA A 348 -2.88 22.14 39.17
C ALA A 348 -3.68 23.20 38.37
N ILE A 349 -5.02 23.13 38.45
CA ILE A 349 -5.94 24.00 37.68
C ILE A 349 -5.70 25.50 37.91
N ASN A 350 -5.25 25.88 39.10
CA ASN A 350 -5.04 27.28 39.49
C ASN A 350 -3.59 27.77 39.29
N GLN A 351 -2.73 26.96 38.69
CA GLN A 351 -1.34 27.32 38.40
C GLN A 351 -1.17 27.66 36.92
N ILE A 352 -0.47 28.75 36.63
CA ILE A 352 -0.07 29.12 35.27
C ILE A 352 1.19 28.32 34.93
N PRO A 353 1.16 27.48 33.88
CA PRO A 353 2.32 26.67 33.51
C PRO A 353 3.44 27.56 32.95
N HIS A 354 4.67 27.19 33.27
CA HIS A 354 5.86 27.82 32.69
C HIS A 354 6.31 27.12 31.40
N ARG A 355 5.86 25.89 31.19
CA ARG A 355 6.24 25.06 30.04
C ARG A 355 5.02 24.40 29.38
N VAL A 356 4.93 24.54 28.05
CA VAL A 356 3.87 23.90 27.24
C VAL A 356 4.51 23.28 26.03
N LYS A 357 4.09 22.06 25.70
CA LYS A 357 4.52 21.33 24.52
C LYS A 357 3.36 21.02 23.59
N ALA A 358 3.64 21.01 22.29
CA ALA A 358 2.73 20.53 21.27
C ALA A 358 3.50 19.66 20.27
N CYS A 359 2.84 18.65 19.67
CA CYS A 359 3.42 17.85 18.61
C CYS A 359 2.66 18.08 17.30
N LEU A 360 3.41 18.21 16.21
CA LEU A 360 2.86 18.30 14.87
C LEU A 360 3.28 17.07 14.06
N ASP A 361 2.31 16.41 13.42
CA ASP A 361 2.56 15.53 12.28
C ASP A 361 2.51 16.36 11.00
N CYS A 362 3.65 16.55 10.37
CA CYS A 362 3.79 17.25 9.11
C CYS A 362 4.06 16.25 8.00
N ARG A 363 3.34 16.40 6.86
CA ARG A 363 3.56 15.59 5.66
C ARG A 363 3.93 16.53 4.52
N LEU A 364 5.17 16.39 4.02
CA LEU A 364 5.76 17.29 3.05
C LEU A 364 5.76 16.69 1.65
N LEU A 365 5.41 17.51 0.66
CA LEU A 365 5.60 17.15 -0.74
C LEU A 365 7.09 16.91 -1.05
N PRO A 366 7.42 16.00 -1.97
CA PRO A 366 8.82 15.61 -2.25
C PRO A 366 9.78 16.77 -2.49
N GLU A 367 9.33 17.85 -3.14
CA GLU A 367 10.17 19.01 -3.48
C GLU A 367 10.30 20.03 -2.33
N THR A 368 9.60 19.83 -1.23
CA THR A 368 9.63 20.81 -0.12
C THR A 368 10.92 20.65 0.67
N GLU A 369 11.73 21.70 0.72
CA GLU A 369 12.92 21.74 1.56
C GLU A 369 12.52 21.93 3.03
N THR A 370 13.02 21.07 3.92
CA THR A 370 12.71 21.08 5.35
C THR A 370 13.06 22.42 6.01
N GLY A 371 14.23 22.96 5.73
CA GLY A 371 14.64 24.26 6.30
C GLY A 371 13.66 25.38 5.96
N ARG A 372 13.28 25.49 4.68
CA ARG A 372 12.30 26.50 4.23
C ARG A 372 10.92 26.29 4.84
N PHE A 373 10.51 25.02 5.01
CA PHE A 373 9.25 24.69 5.68
C PHE A 373 9.27 25.15 7.14
N LEU A 374 10.37 24.88 7.88
CA LEU A 374 10.54 25.29 9.28
C LEU A 374 10.58 26.80 9.44
N ASP A 375 11.25 27.54 8.55
CA ASP A 375 11.24 29.01 8.55
C ASP A 375 9.83 29.58 8.40
N ASN A 376 9.04 29.02 7.48
CA ASN A 376 7.65 29.40 7.27
C ASN A 376 6.77 29.06 8.48
N LEU A 377 7.02 27.90 9.11
CA LEU A 377 6.32 27.48 10.32
C LEU A 377 6.62 28.43 11.49
N ALA A 378 7.90 28.73 11.75
CA ALA A 378 8.31 29.66 12.78
C ALA A 378 7.72 31.06 12.58
N ALA A 379 7.75 31.58 11.34
CA ALA A 379 7.12 32.85 10.98
C ALA A 379 5.58 32.83 11.20
N THR A 380 4.95 31.67 11.05
CA THR A 380 3.51 31.50 11.28
C THR A 380 3.18 31.46 12.76
N LEU A 381 3.99 30.78 13.57
CA LEU A 381 3.82 30.72 15.02
C LEU A 381 3.96 32.11 15.68
N GLY A 382 4.77 33.01 15.08
CA GLY A 382 4.78 34.44 15.39
C GLY A 382 5.32 34.82 16.76
N HIS A 383 5.93 33.91 17.49
CA HIS A 383 6.52 34.10 18.79
C HIS A 383 7.92 33.51 18.84
N ASP A 384 8.93 34.32 19.12
CA ASP A 384 10.34 33.90 19.24
C ASP A 384 10.57 32.91 20.39
N GLU A 385 9.65 32.88 21.35
CA GLU A 385 9.65 31.97 22.49
C GLU A 385 9.20 30.55 22.15
N VAL A 386 8.59 30.34 20.97
CA VAL A 386 8.21 28.99 20.51
C VAL A 386 9.40 28.36 19.82
N SER A 387 10.07 27.45 20.52
CA SER A 387 11.12 26.62 19.92
C SER A 387 10.50 25.46 19.12
N VAL A 388 11.13 25.11 18.00
CA VAL A 388 10.74 24.00 17.12
C VAL A 388 11.87 23.00 17.08
N ARG A 389 11.58 21.74 17.42
CA ARG A 389 12.53 20.62 17.39
C ARG A 389 12.03 19.53 16.46
N ILE A 390 12.87 19.04 15.56
CA ILE A 390 12.59 17.84 14.78
C ILE A 390 12.68 16.63 15.72
N VAL A 391 11.62 15.84 15.77
CA VAL A 391 11.55 14.56 16.48
C VAL A 391 12.00 13.44 15.56
N SER A 392 11.44 13.41 14.34
CA SER A 392 11.79 12.45 13.30
C SER A 392 11.55 13.07 11.93
N GLU A 393 12.34 12.65 10.94
CA GLU A 393 12.20 13.04 9.53
C GLU A 393 12.52 11.83 8.65
N THR A 394 11.58 11.41 7.81
CA THR A 394 11.86 10.38 6.81
C THR A 394 12.65 10.94 5.64
N ARG A 395 13.53 10.12 5.06
CA ARG A 395 14.30 10.49 3.87
C ARG A 395 13.35 10.74 2.69
N ASN A 396 13.71 11.72 1.86
CA ASN A 396 13.00 11.92 0.60
C ASN A 396 13.46 10.88 -0.41
N ALA A 397 12.54 10.22 -1.08
CA ALA A 397 12.84 9.23 -2.10
C ALA A 397 12.49 9.77 -3.51
N PRO A 398 13.25 9.38 -4.55
CA PRO A 398 12.89 9.73 -5.92
C PRO A 398 11.55 9.03 -6.29
N PRO A 399 10.73 9.63 -7.16
CA PRO A 399 9.57 8.95 -7.70
C PRO A 399 10.00 7.76 -8.58
N THR A 400 9.27 6.65 -8.48
CA THR A 400 9.43 5.53 -9.41
C THR A 400 8.98 5.94 -10.81
N VAL A 401 9.83 5.71 -11.80
CA VAL A 401 9.47 5.90 -13.21
C VAL A 401 8.82 4.60 -13.69
N PRO A 402 7.60 4.64 -14.26
CA PRO A 402 6.98 3.46 -14.84
C PRO A 402 7.87 2.79 -15.88
N ASP A 403 8.01 1.48 -15.78
CA ASP A 403 8.79 0.62 -16.66
C ASP A 403 7.96 -0.60 -17.10
N HIS A 404 8.57 -1.59 -17.70
CA HIS A 404 7.89 -2.80 -18.15
C HIS A 404 7.24 -3.61 -17.01
N PHE A 405 7.72 -3.52 -15.77
CA PHE A 405 7.05 -4.17 -14.61
C PHE A 405 5.74 -3.48 -14.27
N TYR A 406 5.70 -2.14 -14.43
CA TYR A 406 4.44 -1.39 -14.32
C TYR A 406 3.42 -1.86 -15.35
N ASP A 407 3.86 -2.02 -16.61
CA ASP A 407 3.00 -2.49 -17.71
C ASP A 407 2.46 -3.90 -17.42
N ILE A 408 3.34 -4.84 -17.01
CA ILE A 408 2.94 -6.20 -16.61
C ILE A 408 1.91 -6.17 -15.47
N PHE A 409 2.11 -5.30 -14.47
CA PHE A 409 1.20 -5.20 -13.35
C PHE A 409 -0.16 -4.63 -13.77
N THR A 410 -0.17 -3.58 -14.59
CA THR A 410 -1.41 -2.96 -15.09
C THR A 410 -2.20 -3.89 -16.02
N GLU A 411 -1.52 -4.68 -16.85
CA GLU A 411 -2.15 -5.76 -17.65
C GLU A 411 -2.82 -6.82 -16.75
N SER A 412 -2.20 -7.13 -15.60
CA SER A 412 -2.78 -8.09 -14.63
C SER A 412 -3.99 -7.52 -13.90
N LEU A 413 -4.00 -6.22 -13.63
CA LEU A 413 -5.19 -5.52 -13.12
C LEU A 413 -6.33 -5.55 -14.14
N GLU A 414 -6.04 -5.24 -15.41
CA GLU A 414 -7.03 -5.21 -16.49
C GLU A 414 -7.66 -6.60 -16.75
N GLU A 415 -6.89 -7.68 -16.56
CA GLU A 415 -7.41 -9.05 -16.70
C GLU A 415 -8.46 -9.37 -15.61
N VAL A 416 -8.20 -8.99 -14.37
CA VAL A 416 -9.09 -9.27 -13.22
C VAL A 416 -10.23 -8.26 -13.14
N TYR A 417 -9.98 -7.01 -13.56
CA TYR A 417 -10.94 -5.90 -13.53
C TYR A 417 -11.05 -5.25 -14.91
N PRO A 418 -11.72 -5.92 -15.88
CA PRO A 418 -11.77 -5.45 -17.27
C PRO A 418 -12.32 -4.02 -17.39
N GLY A 419 -11.58 -3.18 -18.13
CA GLY A 419 -11.92 -1.78 -18.33
C GLY A 419 -11.68 -0.88 -17.12
N CYS A 420 -10.95 -1.32 -16.09
CA CYS A 420 -10.62 -0.47 -14.95
C CYS A 420 -9.84 0.79 -15.37
N GLY A 421 -9.92 1.84 -14.56
CA GLY A 421 -9.07 3.01 -14.69
C GLY A 421 -7.77 2.81 -13.90
N ILE A 422 -6.67 3.34 -14.40
CA ILE A 422 -5.38 3.31 -13.70
C ILE A 422 -4.82 4.72 -13.63
N VAL A 423 -4.45 5.15 -12.43
CA VAL A 423 -3.98 6.51 -12.14
C VAL A 423 -2.67 6.43 -11.35
N PRO A 424 -1.55 6.91 -11.89
CA PRO A 424 -0.33 7.08 -11.10
C PRO A 424 -0.61 8.11 -9.99
N PHE A 425 -0.13 7.82 -8.79
CA PHE A 425 -0.54 8.53 -7.59
C PHE A 425 0.66 8.99 -6.76
N LEU A 426 0.59 10.23 -6.26
CA LEU A 426 1.44 10.69 -5.16
C LEU A 426 0.71 10.36 -3.86
N PHE A 427 1.20 9.36 -3.14
CA PHE A 427 0.58 8.92 -1.89
C PHE A 427 0.75 9.98 -0.79
N PRO A 428 -0.32 10.38 -0.10
CA PRO A 428 -0.28 11.48 0.85
C PRO A 428 0.35 11.14 2.21
N ALA A 429 0.64 9.87 2.47
CA ALA A 429 1.35 9.38 3.63
C ALA A 429 2.77 8.93 3.25
N THR A 430 3.42 8.20 4.13
CA THR A 430 4.77 7.64 3.97
C THR A 430 4.69 6.17 4.31
N THR A 431 5.36 5.33 3.53
CA THR A 431 5.45 3.88 3.75
C THR A 431 6.91 3.43 3.68
N ASP A 432 7.16 2.17 3.97
CA ASP A 432 8.47 1.53 3.82
C ASP A 432 9.00 1.53 2.38
N ASN A 433 8.13 1.75 1.37
CA ASN A 433 8.54 1.86 -0.03
C ASN A 433 9.63 2.91 -0.26
N ASN A 434 9.66 3.99 0.54
CA ASN A 434 10.63 5.05 0.42
C ASN A 434 12.07 4.57 0.66
N TYR A 435 12.27 3.63 1.58
CA TYR A 435 13.60 3.05 1.83
C TYR A 435 14.15 2.38 0.58
N PHE A 436 13.33 1.57 -0.08
CA PHE A 436 13.74 0.80 -1.26
C PHE A 436 13.86 1.66 -2.53
N ARG A 437 13.00 2.69 -2.69
CA ARG A 437 13.18 3.71 -3.74
C ARG A 437 14.51 4.44 -3.60
N ASN A 438 14.97 4.70 -2.38
CA ASN A 438 16.27 5.30 -2.10
C ASN A 438 17.46 4.38 -2.45
N GLN A 439 17.23 3.06 -2.51
CA GLN A 439 18.21 2.09 -3.03
C GLN A 439 18.19 1.98 -4.57
N GLY A 440 17.33 2.76 -5.24
CA GLY A 440 17.21 2.75 -6.69
C GLY A 440 16.33 1.63 -7.24
N VAL A 441 15.62 0.90 -6.40
CA VAL A 441 14.67 -0.15 -6.82
C VAL A 441 13.37 0.50 -7.27
N PRO A 442 12.80 0.16 -8.44
CA PRO A 442 11.44 0.52 -8.81
C PRO A 442 10.43 -0.07 -7.81
N VAL A 443 9.63 0.80 -7.14
CA VAL A 443 8.61 0.35 -6.18
C VAL A 443 7.24 0.89 -6.57
N TYR A 444 6.29 0.00 -6.78
CA TYR A 444 4.89 0.30 -7.08
C TYR A 444 4.04 0.01 -5.84
N GLY A 445 3.46 1.06 -5.27
CA GLY A 445 2.64 0.94 -4.07
C GLY A 445 1.17 0.70 -4.44
N ILE A 446 0.65 -0.53 -4.18
CA ILE A 446 -0.74 -0.86 -4.44
C ILE A 446 -1.18 -2.14 -3.71
N ILE A 447 -2.37 -2.09 -3.14
CA ILE A 447 -3.16 -3.27 -2.76
C ILE A 447 -4.25 -3.41 -3.82
N PRO A 448 -4.23 -4.44 -4.69
CA PRO A 448 -5.13 -4.56 -5.83
C PRO A 448 -6.52 -5.07 -5.42
N ALA A 449 -7.14 -4.37 -4.48
CA ALA A 449 -8.48 -4.60 -3.97
C ALA A 449 -9.36 -3.38 -4.28
N VAL A 450 -10.63 -3.60 -4.65
CA VAL A 450 -11.60 -2.53 -4.79
C VAL A 450 -12.37 -2.40 -3.48
N LEU A 451 -12.17 -1.27 -2.80
CA LEU A 451 -12.83 -0.95 -1.54
C LEU A 451 -13.67 0.33 -1.69
N ASP A 452 -14.83 0.33 -1.06
CA ASP A 452 -15.64 1.54 -0.94
C ASP A 452 -15.07 2.50 0.12
N GLN A 453 -15.54 3.73 0.12
CA GLN A 453 -15.08 4.76 1.06
C GLN A 453 -15.28 4.32 2.52
N ARG A 454 -16.37 3.59 2.84
CA ARG A 454 -16.68 3.16 4.21
C ARG A 454 -15.67 2.12 4.72
N LEU A 455 -15.17 1.26 3.83
CA LEU A 455 -14.12 0.30 4.17
C LEU A 455 -12.78 1.01 4.34
N MET A 456 -12.42 1.93 3.45
CA MET A 456 -11.19 2.72 3.56
C MET A 456 -11.14 3.56 4.84
N GLU A 457 -12.26 4.14 5.27
CA GLU A 457 -12.37 4.90 6.53
C GLU A 457 -12.18 4.05 7.79
N THR A 458 -12.13 2.71 7.67
CA THR A 458 -11.85 1.82 8.81
C THR A 458 -10.37 1.57 9.05
N ILE A 459 -9.50 1.91 8.09
CA ILE A 459 -8.04 1.83 8.27
C ILE A 459 -7.64 2.72 9.44
N HIS A 460 -6.82 2.20 10.37
CA HIS A 460 -6.41 2.87 11.62
C HIS A 460 -7.55 3.29 12.55
N THR A 461 -8.82 2.92 12.24
CA THR A 461 -9.96 3.16 13.13
C THR A 461 -10.60 1.84 13.59
N HIS A 462 -11.84 1.88 14.12
CA HIS A 462 -12.54 0.68 14.56
C HIS A 462 -13.27 -0.01 13.39
N ASN A 463 -13.51 -1.32 13.54
CA ASN A 463 -14.25 -2.12 12.57
C ASN A 463 -13.56 -2.27 11.21
N GLU A 464 -12.23 -2.25 11.19
CA GLU A 464 -11.45 -2.60 10.02
C GLU A 464 -11.80 -4.02 9.58
N ARG A 465 -12.00 -4.20 8.26
CA ARG A 465 -12.46 -5.45 7.70
C ARG A 465 -12.23 -5.53 6.19
N LEU A 466 -11.98 -6.72 5.69
CA LEU A 466 -11.73 -6.97 4.28
C LEU A 466 -12.72 -8.02 3.73
N PRO A 467 -13.49 -7.71 2.65
CA PRO A 467 -14.30 -8.69 1.96
C PRO A 467 -13.45 -9.82 1.35
N VAL A 468 -13.89 -11.05 1.48
CA VAL A 468 -13.19 -12.23 0.92
C VAL A 468 -13.06 -12.12 -0.59
N GLU A 469 -14.06 -11.55 -1.29
CA GLU A 469 -13.98 -11.29 -2.72
C GLU A 469 -12.78 -10.38 -3.07
N ALA A 470 -12.55 -9.31 -2.31
CA ALA A 470 -11.42 -8.40 -2.52
C ALA A 470 -10.08 -9.11 -2.29
N LEU A 471 -10.00 -9.95 -1.25
CA LEU A 471 -8.84 -10.80 -0.97
C LEU A 471 -8.52 -11.75 -2.14
N LEU A 472 -9.53 -12.40 -2.70
CA LEU A 472 -9.36 -13.33 -3.82
C LEU A 472 -8.96 -12.62 -5.11
N LYS A 473 -9.65 -11.53 -5.47
CA LYS A 473 -9.32 -10.75 -6.66
C LYS A 473 -7.90 -10.17 -6.59
N GLY A 474 -7.51 -9.66 -5.43
CA GLY A 474 -6.13 -9.21 -5.22
C GLY A 474 -5.11 -10.34 -5.40
N THR A 475 -5.41 -11.54 -4.89
CA THR A 475 -4.59 -12.74 -5.12
C THR A 475 -4.47 -13.07 -6.61
N GLU A 476 -5.56 -12.95 -7.37
CA GLU A 476 -5.55 -13.20 -8.82
C GLU A 476 -4.70 -12.19 -9.59
N VAL A 477 -4.74 -10.90 -9.22
CA VAL A 477 -3.89 -9.87 -9.82
C VAL A 477 -2.40 -10.19 -9.61
N TYR A 478 -1.99 -10.48 -8.37
CA TYR A 478 -0.61 -10.84 -8.09
C TYR A 478 -0.18 -12.14 -8.79
N ARG A 479 -1.07 -13.13 -8.86
CA ARG A 479 -0.79 -14.35 -9.63
C ARG A 479 -0.60 -14.04 -11.11
N GLY A 480 -1.45 -13.21 -11.71
CA GLY A 480 -1.34 -12.75 -13.09
C GLY A 480 -0.03 -11.99 -13.35
N PHE A 481 0.42 -11.17 -12.41
CA PHE A 481 1.73 -10.51 -12.47
C PHE A 481 2.88 -11.52 -12.49
N ILE A 482 2.87 -12.52 -11.60
CA ILE A 482 3.90 -13.56 -11.55
C ILE A 482 3.91 -14.41 -12.82
N ASP A 483 2.73 -14.81 -13.34
CA ASP A 483 2.63 -15.56 -14.59
C ASP A 483 3.29 -14.79 -15.77
N ARG A 484 3.02 -13.49 -15.90
CA ARG A 484 3.60 -12.64 -16.94
C ARG A 484 5.09 -12.40 -16.76
N LEU A 485 5.53 -12.24 -15.51
CA LEU A 485 6.93 -12.10 -15.18
C LEU A 485 7.75 -13.32 -15.68
N PHE A 486 7.20 -14.53 -15.56
CA PHE A 486 7.85 -15.75 -16.01
C PHE A 486 7.77 -15.99 -17.52
N MET A 487 6.85 -15.35 -18.22
CA MET A 487 6.72 -15.44 -19.68
C MET A 487 7.69 -14.53 -20.43
N LYS A 488 8.21 -13.47 -19.77
CA LYS A 488 9.15 -12.51 -20.39
C LYS A 488 10.60 -12.95 -20.12
N SER A 489 11.40 -13.00 -21.20
CA SER A 489 12.84 -13.30 -21.08
C SER A 489 13.60 -12.09 -20.53
N PRO A 490 14.60 -12.27 -19.66
CA PRO A 490 15.44 -11.18 -19.14
C PRO A 490 16.31 -10.49 -20.21
N GLU A 491 16.36 -11.01 -21.44
CA GLU A 491 17.26 -10.53 -22.52
C GLU A 491 16.79 -9.21 -23.18
N GLU A 492 15.64 -8.65 -22.84
CA GLU A 492 15.10 -7.47 -23.55
C GLU A 492 15.48 -6.11 -22.95
N GLU A 493 16.06 -6.03 -21.73
CA GLU A 493 16.60 -4.76 -21.20
C GLU A 493 17.85 -4.97 -20.34
N PRO A 494 18.90 -4.13 -20.50
CA PRO A 494 20.04 -4.18 -19.59
C PRO A 494 19.59 -3.73 -18.19
N LEU A 495 19.81 -4.60 -17.20
CA LEU A 495 19.64 -4.26 -15.80
C LEU A 495 20.45 -2.99 -15.47
N PRO A 496 19.95 -2.05 -14.65
CA PRO A 496 20.76 -0.93 -14.18
C PRO A 496 22.03 -1.49 -13.53
N GLU A 497 23.19 -1.03 -14.01
CA GLU A 497 24.50 -1.38 -13.41
C GLU A 497 24.48 -0.89 -11.96
N THR A 498 24.25 -1.79 -11.03
CA THR A 498 24.53 -1.54 -9.61
C THR A 498 26.04 -1.47 -9.47
N GLU A 499 26.58 -0.29 -9.16
CA GLU A 499 27.99 -0.18 -8.76
C GLU A 499 28.22 -1.15 -7.59
N ALA A 500 29.02 -2.18 -7.82
CA ALA A 500 29.37 -3.17 -6.84
C ALA A 500 30.14 -2.48 -5.69
N GLY A 501 29.42 -2.20 -4.61
CA GLY A 501 30.01 -1.81 -3.33
C GLY A 501 30.70 -2.99 -2.68
N ASP A 502 31.89 -2.77 -2.17
CA ASP A 502 32.92 -3.68 -1.67
C ASP A 502 32.45 -4.71 -0.62
N ALA A 503 33.01 -5.91 -0.78
CA ALA A 503 33.28 -7.01 0.17
C ALA A 503 32.16 -7.54 1.11
N PRO A 504 32.05 -8.84 1.29
CA PRO A 504 31.07 -9.45 2.18
C PRO A 504 31.34 -9.06 3.64
N ILE A 505 30.28 -8.58 4.30
CA ILE A 505 30.26 -8.18 5.71
C ILE A 505 30.34 -9.46 6.57
N ASP A 506 31.21 -9.47 7.56
CA ASP A 506 31.33 -10.55 8.54
C ASP A 506 30.12 -10.52 9.49
N VAL A 507 29.25 -11.48 9.35
CA VAL A 507 27.98 -11.63 10.12
C VAL A 507 28.22 -11.78 11.64
N SER A 508 29.47 -11.95 12.08
CA SER A 508 29.81 -12.09 13.50
C SER A 508 29.73 -10.78 14.31
N GLU A 509 29.66 -9.63 13.62
CA GLU A 509 29.51 -8.31 14.27
C GLU A 509 28.03 -7.93 14.58
N LEU A 510 27.06 -8.72 14.13
CA LEU A 510 25.62 -8.44 14.32
C LEU A 510 25.07 -8.84 15.70
N GLN A 511 25.90 -9.38 16.61
CA GLN A 511 25.47 -9.79 17.96
C GLN A 511 25.35 -8.63 18.96
N ASP A 512 25.74 -7.42 18.59
CA ASP A 512 25.75 -6.23 19.46
C ASP A 512 24.86 -5.09 18.94
N ILE A 513 23.83 -5.37 18.15
CA ILE A 513 22.84 -4.35 17.75
C ILE A 513 21.85 -4.17 18.89
N PRO A 514 21.66 -2.93 19.41
CA PRO A 514 20.84 -2.64 20.58
C PRO A 514 19.35 -2.90 20.39
#